data_fbb3d33fa4867af8b39bb9be8749ba27
#
_entry.id   fbb3d33fa4867af8b39bb9be8749ba27
#
_cell.length_a   1.000
_cell.length_b   1.000
_cell.length_c   1.000
_cell.angle_alpha   90.00
_cell.angle_beta   90.00
_cell.angle_gamma   90.00
#
_symmetry.space_group_name_H-M   'P 1'
#
loop_
_entity.id
_entity.type
_entity.pdbx_description
1 polymer ?
#
loop_
_entity_poly.entity_id
_entity_poly.type
_entity_poly.pdbx_seq_one_letter_code
_entity_poly.pdbx_strand_id
1 'polypeptide(L)'
;MGWHVNSETILTFADHVRARANDDRPAILFEDQRLSWREWCALVAERAAWWRAHMASRPSGTPPHIGVLMDNTPEFTMWLGVAAVTGSVVVGINPTRRGAELARDIQHTSCQVVVSESNQIGLLDGLDLGDANGFVLDTDSAEYAATMARHRGVSLPTSDEYPVDPRATFLLLFTSGTSGAPKAVITSHQRLNFVSGSMLMILSLDANDVTYICMPLFHSNALFTAWAPSLVCGATIALRRKFSASEFLPDVRRFGATYFNYVGKPLTYILATPEQPNDRDNPLRRGFGNEGSEVDLARFAERFGCTLTDGYGQTETGASIVRVPNMPAGSLGVAAQPTITVRDPETGDECPRAIFDAEGRLVNAEEATGEIVNSGGGTFEGYWNNDEANKERLRGGAYWTGDLAYRDENGFFYFAGRSADWMRVDGENFAGAPIERIIMRHPSVILAAVYGVPDADMGDRVMATIQLQPGTSFDITEFGEFLRLQSDLGPKWMPTFVMVVDEFPMTPSNKVIKRELVLRRWHAAENDASARIWWRDGKNSDFVAFDRSSARVLRERFRANNREHVID
;
A
#
# COMPACT_ATOMS: atom_id res chain seq x y z
N MET A 1 17.95 16.06 17.90
CA MET A 1 19.33 15.55 17.80
C MET A 1 19.66 15.46 16.32
N GLY A 2 20.51 16.37 15.83
CA GLY A 2 20.94 16.37 14.45
C GLY A 2 21.81 15.14 14.17
N TRP A 3 21.41 14.34 13.22
CA TRP A 3 22.19 13.22 12.73
C TRP A 3 23.36 13.77 11.90
N HIS A 4 24.54 13.89 12.51
CA HIS A 4 25.78 13.97 11.76
C HIS A 4 26.03 12.56 11.21
N VAL A 5 25.77 12.35 9.92
CA VAL A 5 26.31 11.21 9.18
C VAL A 5 27.81 11.42 9.14
N ASN A 6 28.54 10.67 9.96
CA ASN A 6 29.98 10.53 9.79
C ASN A 6 30.25 10.06 8.34
N SER A 7 31.36 10.48 7.77
CA SER A 7 31.82 10.13 6.41
C SER A 7 32.20 8.64 6.23
N GLU A 8 31.52 7.75 6.93
CA GLU A 8 31.61 6.31 6.73
C GLU A 8 30.88 5.95 5.43
N THR A 9 31.49 5.08 4.64
CA THR A 9 31.01 4.60 3.35
C THR A 9 29.55 4.14 3.48
N ILE A 10 28.63 4.78 2.73
CA ILE A 10 27.22 4.37 2.70
C ILE A 10 27.17 3.00 2.03
N LEU A 11 26.75 1.97 2.77
CA LEU A 11 26.62 0.61 2.26
C LEU A 11 25.51 0.54 1.20
N THR A 12 25.69 -0.34 0.23
CA THR A 12 24.68 -0.69 -0.76
C THR A 12 24.01 -2.02 -0.42
N PHE A 13 22.89 -2.35 -1.07
CA PHE A 13 22.32 -3.69 -0.95
C PHE A 13 23.23 -4.78 -1.50
N ALA A 14 24.14 -4.43 -2.45
CA ALA A 14 25.21 -5.32 -2.88
C ALA A 14 26.12 -5.73 -1.73
N ASP A 15 26.50 -4.79 -0.87
CA ASP A 15 27.37 -5.06 0.28
C ASP A 15 26.67 -5.97 1.30
N HIS A 16 25.39 -5.75 1.55
CA HIS A 16 24.59 -6.61 2.43
C HIS A 16 24.48 -8.05 1.88
N VAL A 17 24.25 -8.23 0.57
CA VAL A 17 24.23 -9.55 -0.06
C VAL A 17 25.61 -10.21 0.07
N ARG A 18 26.70 -9.52 -0.27
CA ARG A 18 28.06 -10.06 -0.16
C ARG A 18 28.42 -10.46 1.25
N ALA A 19 27.97 -9.69 2.26
CA ALA A 19 28.20 -10.01 3.67
C ALA A 19 27.54 -11.32 4.11
N ARG A 20 26.53 -11.83 3.37
CA ARG A 20 25.85 -13.11 3.64
C ARG A 20 26.49 -14.31 2.94
N ALA A 21 27.46 -14.12 2.05
CA ALA A 21 28.03 -15.20 1.23
C ALA A 21 28.64 -16.37 2.02
N ASN A 22 29.03 -16.14 3.27
CA ASN A 22 29.62 -17.15 4.15
C ASN A 22 28.78 -17.42 5.41
N ASP A 23 27.50 -17.05 5.40
CA ASP A 23 26.60 -17.18 6.54
C ASP A 23 25.75 -18.46 6.38
N ASP A 24 25.95 -19.44 7.26
CA ASP A 24 25.22 -20.72 7.23
C ASP A 24 23.88 -20.69 7.98
N ARG A 25 23.53 -19.54 8.57
CA ARG A 25 22.21 -19.38 9.23
C ARG A 25 21.08 -19.44 8.20
N PRO A 26 19.88 -19.85 8.63
CA PRO A 26 18.71 -19.85 7.74
C PRO A 26 18.45 -18.46 7.14
N ALA A 27 18.28 -18.41 5.82
CA ALA A 27 17.92 -17.22 5.06
C ALA A 27 16.46 -17.22 4.68
N ILE A 28 16.02 -18.27 3.98
CA ILE A 28 14.68 -18.39 3.42
C ILE A 28 14.01 -19.67 3.92
N LEU A 29 12.80 -19.51 4.44
CA LEU A 29 11.88 -20.59 4.74
C LEU A 29 10.65 -20.40 3.84
N PHE A 30 10.33 -21.39 3.03
CA PHE A 30 9.20 -21.32 2.11
C PHE A 30 8.65 -22.72 1.87
N GLU A 31 7.38 -22.94 2.22
CA GLU A 31 6.79 -24.28 2.16
C GLU A 31 7.70 -25.29 2.89
N ASP A 32 8.16 -26.35 2.23
CA ASP A 32 9.12 -27.31 2.81
C ASP A 32 10.60 -26.97 2.50
N GLN A 33 10.84 -25.91 1.72
CA GLN A 33 12.18 -25.46 1.34
C GLN A 33 12.83 -24.66 2.48
N ARG A 34 14.11 -24.94 2.71
CA ARG A 34 14.98 -24.17 3.60
C ARG A 34 16.27 -23.87 2.87
N LEU A 35 16.69 -22.60 2.88
CA LEU A 35 17.97 -22.15 2.34
C LEU A 35 18.72 -21.40 3.43
N SER A 36 20.02 -21.66 3.56
CA SER A 36 20.94 -20.80 4.30
C SER A 36 21.25 -19.55 3.48
N TRP A 37 21.78 -18.51 4.13
CA TRP A 37 22.24 -17.31 3.41
C TRP A 37 23.34 -17.66 2.39
N ARG A 38 24.26 -18.57 2.71
CA ARG A 38 25.28 -19.08 1.77
C ARG A 38 24.65 -19.71 0.53
N GLU A 39 23.68 -20.60 0.71
CA GLU A 39 22.97 -21.25 -0.40
C GLU A 39 22.19 -20.24 -1.24
N TRP A 40 21.47 -19.33 -0.58
CA TRP A 40 20.77 -18.24 -1.27
C TRP A 40 21.73 -17.37 -2.07
N CYS A 41 22.89 -16.97 -1.52
CA CYS A 41 23.91 -16.21 -2.23
C CYS A 41 24.50 -16.97 -3.43
N ALA A 42 24.68 -18.31 -3.31
CA ALA A 42 25.14 -19.12 -4.44
C ALA A 42 24.10 -19.12 -5.58
N LEU A 43 22.81 -19.24 -5.26
CA LEU A 43 21.74 -19.15 -6.26
C LEU A 43 21.61 -17.76 -6.87
N VAL A 44 21.82 -16.70 -6.10
CA VAL A 44 21.94 -15.31 -6.61
C VAL A 44 23.10 -15.19 -7.58
N ALA A 45 24.26 -15.77 -7.27
CA ALA A 45 25.44 -15.71 -8.12
C ALA A 45 25.21 -16.38 -9.50
N GLU A 46 24.56 -17.54 -9.54
CA GLU A 46 24.17 -18.22 -10.78
C GLU A 46 23.33 -17.33 -11.68
N ARG A 47 22.30 -16.72 -11.13
CA ARG A 47 21.38 -15.80 -11.84
C ARG A 47 22.07 -14.50 -12.26
N ALA A 48 22.93 -13.97 -11.41
CA ALA A 48 23.72 -12.78 -11.72
C ALA A 48 24.68 -13.02 -12.88
N ALA A 49 25.29 -14.20 -12.98
CA ALA A 49 26.14 -14.58 -14.09
C ALA A 49 25.35 -14.67 -15.41
N TRP A 50 24.16 -15.28 -15.39
CA TRP A 50 23.26 -15.30 -16.54
C TRP A 50 22.84 -13.88 -16.95
N TRP A 51 22.39 -13.08 -15.98
CA TRP A 51 21.95 -11.71 -16.22
C TRP A 51 23.03 -10.83 -16.84
N ARG A 52 24.26 -10.92 -16.33
CA ARG A 52 25.43 -10.20 -16.88
C ARG A 52 25.68 -10.58 -18.34
N ALA A 53 25.62 -11.87 -18.66
CA ALA A 53 25.78 -12.35 -20.04
C ALA A 53 24.65 -11.83 -20.95
N HIS A 54 23.41 -11.82 -20.46
CA HIS A 54 22.27 -11.26 -21.17
C HIS A 54 22.48 -9.77 -21.45
N MET A 55 22.81 -8.97 -20.43
CA MET A 55 23.03 -7.53 -20.59
C MET A 55 24.24 -7.20 -21.48
N ALA A 56 25.29 -8.03 -21.48
CA ALA A 56 26.44 -7.85 -22.39
C ALA A 56 26.06 -8.01 -23.88
N SER A 57 24.95 -8.68 -24.19
CA SER A 57 24.40 -8.82 -25.52
C SER A 57 23.50 -7.65 -25.95
N ARG A 58 23.15 -6.75 -25.01
CA ARG A 58 22.31 -5.58 -25.28
C ARG A 58 23.14 -4.37 -25.71
N PRO A 59 22.54 -3.41 -26.43
CA PRO A 59 23.23 -2.15 -26.77
C PRO A 59 23.77 -1.41 -25.54
N SER A 60 24.89 -0.72 -25.71
CA SER A 60 25.44 0.12 -24.63
C SER A 60 24.42 1.19 -24.20
N GLY A 61 24.28 1.41 -22.90
CA GLY A 61 23.34 2.37 -22.33
C GLY A 61 21.90 1.83 -22.13
N THR A 62 21.65 0.55 -22.46
CA THR A 62 20.36 -0.08 -22.17
C THR A 62 20.11 -0.12 -20.65
N PRO A 63 18.93 0.34 -20.16
CA PRO A 63 18.60 0.27 -18.75
C PRO A 63 18.59 -1.18 -18.23
N PRO A 64 19.31 -1.51 -17.15
CA PRO A 64 19.42 -2.88 -16.66
C PRO A 64 18.21 -3.25 -15.78
N HIS A 65 17.01 -3.20 -16.35
CA HIS A 65 15.77 -3.39 -15.62
C HIS A 65 15.24 -4.82 -15.77
N ILE A 66 14.94 -5.43 -14.63
CA ILE A 66 14.43 -6.80 -14.47
C ILE A 66 12.98 -6.70 -14.03
N GLY A 67 12.04 -7.03 -14.91
CA GLY A 67 10.63 -7.13 -14.53
C GLY A 67 10.39 -8.42 -13.74
N VAL A 68 9.78 -8.34 -12.56
CA VAL A 68 9.44 -9.50 -11.74
C VAL A 68 7.94 -9.57 -11.58
N LEU A 69 7.32 -10.56 -12.26
CA LEU A 69 5.89 -10.83 -12.27
C LEU A 69 5.64 -12.18 -11.58
N MET A 70 5.59 -12.21 -10.27
CA MET A 70 5.38 -13.44 -9.51
C MET A 70 4.83 -13.19 -8.10
N ASP A 71 4.35 -14.26 -7.48
CA ASP A 71 3.97 -14.28 -6.08
C ASP A 71 5.22 -14.22 -5.17
N ASN A 72 5.01 -14.28 -3.85
CA ASN A 72 6.12 -14.34 -2.90
C ASN A 72 6.79 -15.72 -2.94
N THR A 73 7.88 -15.81 -3.64
CA THR A 73 8.68 -17.03 -3.76
C THR A 73 10.15 -16.76 -3.43
N PRO A 74 10.95 -17.79 -3.11
CA PRO A 74 12.39 -17.65 -2.97
C PRO A 74 13.03 -17.01 -4.21
N GLU A 75 12.50 -17.33 -5.40
CA GLU A 75 13.00 -16.82 -6.67
C GLU A 75 12.87 -15.30 -6.77
N PHE A 76 11.76 -14.70 -6.31
CA PHE A 76 11.62 -13.25 -6.23
C PHE A 76 12.78 -12.62 -5.44
N THR A 77 13.10 -13.21 -4.27
CA THR A 77 14.19 -12.71 -3.43
C THR A 77 15.55 -12.84 -4.06
N MET A 78 15.78 -13.90 -4.87
CA MET A 78 17.02 -14.09 -5.60
C MET A 78 17.21 -13.02 -6.67
N TRP A 79 16.16 -12.63 -7.40
CA TRP A 79 16.24 -11.57 -8.39
C TRP A 79 16.43 -10.18 -7.77
N LEU A 80 15.94 -9.95 -6.55
CA LEU A 80 16.35 -8.78 -5.75
C LEU A 80 17.85 -8.82 -5.44
N GLY A 81 18.37 -9.99 -5.06
CA GLY A 81 19.80 -10.19 -4.85
C GLY A 81 20.64 -9.95 -6.12
N VAL A 82 20.17 -10.44 -7.28
CA VAL A 82 20.79 -10.19 -8.60
C VAL A 82 20.90 -8.71 -8.88
N ALA A 83 19.78 -8.00 -8.78
CA ALA A 83 19.78 -6.55 -9.03
C ALA A 83 20.73 -5.83 -8.08
N ALA A 84 20.75 -6.22 -6.81
CA ALA A 84 21.67 -5.63 -5.84
C ALA A 84 23.14 -5.77 -6.26
N VAL A 85 23.60 -6.99 -6.58
CA VAL A 85 25.04 -7.24 -6.83
C VAL A 85 25.51 -6.87 -8.24
N THR A 86 24.58 -6.58 -9.16
CA THR A 86 24.89 -6.19 -10.54
C THR A 86 24.60 -4.72 -10.84
N GLY A 87 24.15 -3.93 -9.84
CA GLY A 87 23.75 -2.54 -10.04
C GLY A 87 22.54 -2.40 -10.97
N SER A 88 21.68 -3.40 -11.00
CA SER A 88 20.48 -3.45 -11.83
C SER A 88 19.25 -3.03 -11.04
N VAL A 89 18.10 -2.93 -11.71
CA VAL A 89 16.85 -2.46 -11.11
C VAL A 89 15.80 -3.56 -11.16
N VAL A 90 15.20 -3.89 -10.04
CA VAL A 90 13.99 -4.72 -10.02
C VAL A 90 12.76 -3.83 -10.22
N VAL A 91 11.96 -4.19 -11.21
CA VAL A 91 10.64 -3.62 -11.44
C VAL A 91 9.59 -4.58 -10.87
N GLY A 92 8.94 -4.16 -9.79
CA GLY A 92 7.86 -4.94 -9.18
C GLY A 92 6.58 -4.86 -10.00
N ILE A 93 6.33 -5.87 -10.82
CA ILE A 93 5.16 -5.91 -11.69
C ILE A 93 3.96 -6.49 -10.92
N ASN A 94 2.84 -5.79 -10.98
CA ASN A 94 1.63 -6.21 -10.29
C ASN A 94 0.88 -7.31 -11.06
N PRO A 95 0.78 -8.56 -10.53
CA PRO A 95 0.14 -9.68 -11.22
C PRO A 95 -1.38 -9.59 -11.32
N THR A 96 -2.01 -8.53 -10.78
CA THR A 96 -3.45 -8.29 -10.98
C THR A 96 -3.74 -7.40 -12.18
N ARG A 97 -2.73 -6.76 -12.75
CA ARG A 97 -2.87 -6.02 -14.01
C ARG A 97 -3.10 -6.99 -15.18
N ARG A 98 -3.78 -6.50 -16.21
CA ARG A 98 -4.16 -7.30 -17.37
C ARG A 98 -3.97 -6.53 -18.68
N GLY A 99 -3.71 -7.28 -19.76
CA GLY A 99 -3.72 -6.77 -21.12
C GLY A 99 -2.83 -5.53 -21.31
N ALA A 100 -3.40 -4.50 -21.93
CA ALA A 100 -2.66 -3.29 -22.27
C ALA A 100 -2.09 -2.53 -21.05
N GLU A 101 -2.70 -2.63 -19.87
CA GLU A 101 -2.15 -2.01 -18.66
C GLU A 101 -0.88 -2.72 -18.19
N LEU A 102 -0.89 -4.06 -18.23
CA LEU A 102 0.28 -4.86 -17.87
C LEU A 102 1.43 -4.62 -18.85
N ALA A 103 1.15 -4.64 -20.17
CA ALA A 103 2.13 -4.35 -21.20
C ALA A 103 2.74 -2.95 -21.04
N ARG A 104 1.89 -1.95 -20.77
CA ARG A 104 2.33 -0.57 -20.57
C ARG A 104 3.27 -0.40 -19.38
N ASP A 105 3.01 -1.08 -18.26
CA ASP A 105 3.88 -1.01 -17.08
C ASP A 105 5.29 -1.56 -17.41
N ILE A 106 5.36 -2.70 -18.13
CA ILE A 106 6.62 -3.33 -18.56
C ILE A 106 7.37 -2.44 -19.55
N GLN A 107 6.68 -1.91 -20.56
CA GLN A 107 7.28 -1.02 -21.57
C GLN A 107 7.76 0.30 -20.97
N HIS A 108 6.92 0.94 -20.13
CA HIS A 108 7.23 2.21 -19.49
C HIS A 108 8.51 2.15 -18.65
N THR A 109 8.77 1.01 -18.03
CA THR A 109 9.98 0.78 -17.24
C THR A 109 11.11 0.14 -18.03
N SER A 110 10.98 -0.02 -19.35
CA SER A 110 12.03 -0.56 -20.24
C SER A 110 12.64 -1.87 -19.70
N CYS A 111 11.80 -2.80 -19.25
CA CYS A 111 12.27 -4.10 -18.77
C CYS A 111 13.00 -4.86 -19.88
N GLN A 112 14.18 -5.43 -19.59
CA GLN A 112 14.98 -6.21 -20.53
C GLN A 112 14.66 -7.70 -20.48
N VAL A 113 14.03 -8.14 -19.41
CA VAL A 113 13.54 -9.49 -19.16
C VAL A 113 12.31 -9.39 -18.27
N VAL A 114 11.37 -10.31 -18.42
CA VAL A 114 10.33 -10.54 -17.43
C VAL A 114 10.53 -11.92 -16.83
N VAL A 115 10.70 -11.97 -15.52
CA VAL A 115 10.80 -13.20 -14.74
C VAL A 115 9.44 -13.51 -14.14
N SER A 116 8.91 -14.69 -14.38
CA SER A 116 7.57 -15.08 -13.97
C SER A 116 7.48 -16.55 -13.58
N GLU A 117 6.42 -16.91 -12.88
CA GLU A 117 6.05 -18.31 -12.59
C GLU A 117 5.10 -18.84 -13.67
N SER A 118 5.10 -20.16 -13.91
CA SER A 118 4.23 -20.81 -14.90
C SER A 118 2.76 -20.45 -14.77
N ASN A 119 2.26 -20.26 -13.53
CA ASN A 119 0.86 -19.91 -13.26
C ASN A 119 0.49 -18.48 -13.65
N GLN A 120 1.47 -17.61 -13.92
CA GLN A 120 1.27 -16.19 -14.26
C GLN A 120 1.72 -15.85 -15.69
N ILE A 121 2.53 -16.70 -16.31
CA ILE A 121 3.13 -16.43 -17.62
C ILE A 121 2.07 -16.19 -18.71
N GLY A 122 0.93 -16.88 -18.62
CA GLY A 122 -0.21 -16.68 -19.52
C GLY A 122 -0.81 -15.27 -19.49
N LEU A 123 -0.50 -14.46 -18.46
CA LEU A 123 -0.89 -13.04 -18.42
C LEU A 123 -0.16 -12.19 -19.48
N LEU A 124 0.96 -12.69 -19.98
CA LEU A 124 1.83 -12.03 -20.97
C LEU A 124 1.51 -12.45 -22.40
N ASP A 125 0.64 -13.45 -22.60
CA ASP A 125 0.34 -14.01 -23.93
C ASP A 125 -0.24 -12.94 -24.87
N GLY A 126 0.40 -12.81 -26.03
CA GLY A 126 -0.03 -11.86 -27.06
C GLY A 126 0.21 -10.38 -26.74
N LEU A 127 0.88 -10.06 -25.62
CA LEU A 127 1.23 -8.68 -25.28
C LEU A 127 2.54 -8.27 -25.96
N ASP A 128 2.62 -7.01 -26.36
CA ASP A 128 3.88 -6.36 -26.70
C ASP A 128 4.57 -5.91 -25.40
N LEU A 129 5.71 -6.53 -25.09
CA LEU A 129 6.49 -6.26 -23.88
C LEU A 129 7.68 -5.30 -24.14
N GLY A 130 7.75 -4.69 -25.32
CA GLY A 130 8.85 -3.80 -25.72
C GLY A 130 10.20 -4.54 -25.74
N ASP A 131 11.19 -4.03 -25.02
CA ASP A 131 12.55 -4.61 -24.97
C ASP A 131 12.59 -6.02 -24.35
N ALA A 132 11.58 -6.42 -23.59
CA ALA A 132 11.47 -7.76 -23.01
C ALA A 132 10.81 -8.79 -23.95
N ASN A 133 10.41 -8.41 -25.17
CA ASN A 133 9.88 -9.36 -26.16
C ASN A 133 10.89 -10.49 -26.44
N GLY A 134 10.45 -11.74 -26.28
CA GLY A 134 11.31 -12.92 -26.43
C GLY A 134 12.25 -13.22 -25.27
N PHE A 135 12.14 -12.47 -24.18
CA PHE A 135 12.94 -12.64 -22.96
C PHE A 135 12.05 -12.77 -21.72
N VAL A 136 11.15 -13.74 -21.76
CA VAL A 136 10.31 -14.12 -20.61
C VAL A 136 10.88 -15.41 -20.01
N LEU A 137 11.22 -15.38 -18.72
CA LEU A 137 11.77 -16.53 -18.00
C LEU A 137 10.66 -17.18 -17.17
N ASP A 138 10.33 -18.41 -17.45
CA ASP A 138 9.47 -19.24 -16.62
C ASP A 138 10.29 -19.96 -15.55
N THR A 139 10.23 -19.49 -14.32
CA THR A 139 11.04 -19.99 -13.21
C THR A 139 10.73 -21.43 -12.80
N ASP A 140 9.55 -21.95 -13.15
CA ASP A 140 9.14 -23.32 -12.86
C ASP A 140 9.53 -24.28 -13.98
N SER A 141 10.06 -23.77 -15.11
CA SER A 141 10.41 -24.60 -16.26
C SER A 141 11.74 -25.35 -16.10
N ALA A 142 11.81 -26.53 -16.69
CA ALA A 142 13.06 -27.29 -16.77
C ALA A 142 14.15 -26.54 -17.57
N GLU A 143 13.76 -25.70 -18.54
CA GLU A 143 14.68 -24.89 -19.33
C GLU A 143 15.35 -23.81 -18.46
N TYR A 144 14.57 -23.13 -17.61
CA TYR A 144 15.10 -22.15 -16.66
C TYR A 144 16.09 -22.82 -15.70
N ALA A 145 15.69 -23.94 -15.09
CA ALA A 145 16.57 -24.71 -14.19
C ALA A 145 17.87 -25.14 -14.85
N ALA A 146 17.82 -25.65 -16.09
CA ALA A 146 18.97 -26.03 -16.87
C ALA A 146 19.86 -24.83 -17.24
N THR A 147 19.24 -23.68 -17.53
CA THR A 147 19.96 -22.44 -17.87
C THR A 147 20.72 -21.91 -16.68
N MET A 148 20.12 -21.83 -15.50
CA MET A 148 20.78 -21.38 -14.28
C MET A 148 21.88 -22.38 -13.85
N ALA A 149 21.64 -23.67 -13.99
CA ALA A 149 22.62 -24.71 -13.63
C ALA A 149 23.94 -24.63 -14.45
N ARG A 150 23.95 -24.01 -15.63
CA ARG A 150 25.19 -23.76 -16.41
C ARG A 150 26.14 -22.81 -15.70
N HIS A 151 25.64 -22.00 -14.77
CA HIS A 151 26.40 -21.05 -13.97
C HIS A 151 26.67 -21.53 -12.56
N ARG A 152 26.41 -22.82 -12.26
CA ARG A 152 26.64 -23.39 -10.92
C ARG A 152 28.10 -23.25 -10.48
N GLY A 153 28.28 -22.83 -9.24
CA GLY A 153 29.60 -22.68 -8.64
C GLY A 153 30.33 -21.38 -8.96
N VAL A 154 29.71 -20.45 -9.69
CA VAL A 154 30.25 -19.09 -9.82
C VAL A 154 30.10 -18.33 -8.51
N SER A 155 31.05 -17.47 -8.21
CA SER A 155 31.02 -16.59 -7.05
C SER A 155 30.17 -15.34 -7.32
N LEU A 156 29.67 -14.72 -6.25
CA LEU A 156 29.09 -13.38 -6.34
C LEU A 156 30.11 -12.39 -6.93
N PRO A 157 29.69 -11.46 -7.80
CA PRO A 157 30.60 -10.42 -8.29
C PRO A 157 31.09 -9.54 -7.13
N THR A 158 32.38 -9.26 -7.12
CA THR A 158 33.01 -8.41 -6.12
C THR A 158 32.65 -6.93 -6.33
N SER A 159 32.93 -6.08 -5.34
CA SER A 159 32.76 -4.63 -5.46
C SER A 159 33.68 -4.01 -6.51
N ASP A 160 34.86 -4.59 -6.71
CA ASP A 160 35.83 -4.11 -7.73
C ASP A 160 35.37 -4.47 -9.15
N GLU A 161 34.75 -5.65 -9.31
CA GLU A 161 34.20 -6.08 -10.62
C GLU A 161 32.89 -5.34 -10.97
N TYR A 162 32.07 -5.07 -9.97
CA TYR A 162 30.77 -4.40 -10.09
C TYR A 162 30.57 -3.41 -8.94
N PRO A 163 31.14 -2.22 -9.06
CA PRO A 163 30.88 -1.13 -8.13
C PRO A 163 29.43 -0.64 -8.29
N VAL A 164 28.72 -0.53 -7.17
CA VAL A 164 27.34 -0.04 -7.13
C VAL A 164 27.31 1.31 -6.42
N ASP A 165 26.81 2.34 -7.10
CA ASP A 165 26.62 3.66 -6.49
C ASP A 165 25.44 3.57 -5.49
N PRO A 166 25.58 4.01 -4.23
CA PRO A 166 24.50 4.08 -3.28
C PRO A 166 23.27 4.87 -3.78
N ARG A 167 23.47 5.81 -4.68
CA ARG A 167 22.39 6.62 -5.29
C ARG A 167 21.78 5.97 -6.53
N ALA A 168 22.34 4.87 -7.02
CA ALA A 168 21.76 4.16 -8.16
C ALA A 168 20.37 3.64 -7.80
N THR A 169 19.46 3.70 -8.77
CA THR A 169 18.11 3.09 -8.64
C THR A 169 18.27 1.59 -8.41
N PHE A 170 17.57 1.07 -7.44
CA PHE A 170 17.52 -0.36 -7.10
C PHE A 170 16.15 -0.97 -7.37
N LEU A 171 15.08 -0.21 -7.07
CA LEU A 171 13.70 -0.66 -7.25
C LEU A 171 12.89 0.38 -8.03
N LEU A 172 11.98 -0.11 -8.87
CA LEU A 172 10.87 0.64 -9.43
C LEU A 172 9.57 -0.03 -8.98
N LEU A 173 8.78 0.67 -8.15
CA LEU A 173 7.57 0.13 -7.54
C LEU A 173 6.36 0.94 -7.99
N PHE A 174 5.39 0.27 -8.60
CA PHE A 174 4.17 0.94 -9.05
C PHE A 174 3.24 1.26 -7.88
N THR A 175 2.76 2.51 -7.85
CA THR A 175 1.68 2.92 -6.96
C THR A 175 0.36 2.99 -7.73
N SER A 176 -0.75 2.86 -7.00
CA SER A 176 -2.09 3.02 -7.55
C SER A 176 -2.36 4.49 -7.87
N GLY A 177 -1.85 4.98 -8.99
CA GLY A 177 -2.14 6.33 -9.49
C GLY A 177 -3.56 6.41 -10.04
N THR A 178 -4.27 7.50 -9.74
CA THR A 178 -5.59 7.81 -10.29
C THR A 178 -5.56 8.41 -11.69
N SER A 179 -4.39 8.81 -12.19
CA SER A 179 -4.18 9.44 -13.51
C SER A 179 -3.39 8.53 -14.45
N GLY A 180 -3.91 8.31 -15.63
CA GLY A 180 -3.51 7.58 -16.83
C GLY A 180 -2.10 7.01 -17.02
N ALA A 181 -1.02 7.72 -16.69
CA ALA A 181 0.36 7.25 -16.84
C ALA A 181 0.84 6.44 -15.62
N PRO A 182 1.67 5.39 -15.81
CA PRO A 182 2.23 4.64 -14.71
C PRO A 182 3.07 5.51 -13.76
N LYS A 183 2.89 5.34 -12.45
CA LYS A 183 3.70 5.99 -11.42
C LYS A 183 4.64 4.94 -10.79
N ALA A 184 5.78 4.68 -11.44
CA ALA A 184 6.83 3.81 -10.93
C ALA A 184 7.78 4.61 -10.03
N VAL A 185 7.67 4.42 -8.73
CA VAL A 185 8.48 5.13 -7.72
C VAL A 185 9.91 4.67 -7.76
N ILE A 186 10.84 5.61 -7.94
CA ILE A 186 12.27 5.36 -7.89
C ILE A 186 12.70 5.14 -6.43
N THR A 187 13.46 4.08 -6.19
CA THR A 187 14.06 3.78 -4.89
C THR A 187 15.52 3.40 -5.08
N SER A 188 16.43 4.23 -4.59
CA SER A 188 17.87 3.97 -4.61
C SER A 188 18.29 2.99 -3.49
N HIS A 189 19.51 2.44 -3.60
CA HIS A 189 20.12 1.66 -2.53
C HIS A 189 20.21 2.48 -1.22
N GLN A 190 20.63 3.73 -1.31
CA GLN A 190 20.77 4.63 -0.15
C GLN A 190 19.44 4.86 0.55
N ARG A 191 18.38 5.13 -0.21
CA ARG A 191 17.05 5.35 0.33
C ARG A 191 16.53 4.11 1.05
N LEU A 192 16.64 2.94 0.42
CA LEU A 192 16.17 1.69 1.02
C LEU A 192 17.00 1.32 2.27
N ASN A 193 18.31 1.60 2.29
CA ASN A 193 19.15 1.46 3.48
C ASN A 193 18.70 2.36 4.62
N PHE A 194 18.38 3.62 4.34
CA PHE A 194 17.85 4.55 5.34
C PHE A 194 16.55 4.04 5.96
N VAL A 195 15.61 3.57 5.13
CA VAL A 195 14.34 2.98 5.60
C VAL A 195 14.60 1.72 6.42
N SER A 196 15.47 0.83 5.94
CA SER A 196 15.84 -0.41 6.65
C SER A 196 16.45 -0.13 8.02
N GLY A 197 17.39 0.82 8.11
CA GLY A 197 17.99 1.24 9.38
C GLY A 197 16.95 1.79 10.37
N SER A 198 15.98 2.56 9.86
CA SER A 198 14.87 3.06 10.68
C SER A 198 14.00 1.92 11.20
N MET A 199 13.67 0.93 10.34
CA MET A 199 12.89 -0.24 10.74
C MET A 199 13.62 -1.10 11.76
N LEU A 200 14.92 -1.35 11.58
CA LEU A 200 15.73 -2.09 12.56
C LEU A 200 15.71 -1.43 13.93
N MET A 201 15.79 -0.10 13.97
CA MET A 201 15.77 0.66 15.22
C MET A 201 14.37 0.64 15.87
N ILE A 202 13.32 0.94 15.12
CA ILE A 202 11.94 0.99 15.64
C ILE A 202 11.50 -0.38 16.15
N LEU A 203 11.83 -1.44 15.41
CA LEU A 203 11.37 -2.79 15.67
C LEU A 203 12.37 -3.60 16.51
N SER A 204 13.58 -3.09 16.76
CA SER A 204 14.67 -3.81 17.41
C SER A 204 14.89 -5.21 16.79
N LEU A 205 14.89 -5.27 15.45
CA LEU A 205 15.14 -6.51 14.72
C LEU A 205 16.62 -6.85 14.72
N ASP A 206 16.93 -8.12 14.86
CA ASP A 206 18.29 -8.65 14.80
C ASP A 206 18.36 -9.99 14.03
N ALA A 207 19.56 -10.54 13.96
CA ALA A 207 19.85 -11.78 13.23
C ALA A 207 19.18 -13.05 13.80
N ASN A 208 18.57 -12.98 14.98
CA ASN A 208 17.86 -14.10 15.60
C ASN A 208 16.35 -14.04 15.30
N ASP A 209 15.89 -12.98 14.66
CA ASP A 209 14.48 -12.86 14.29
C ASP A 209 14.14 -13.73 13.06
N VAL A 210 12.88 -14.13 13.01
CA VAL A 210 12.26 -14.75 11.84
C VAL A 210 11.14 -13.84 11.38
N THR A 211 11.33 -13.23 10.20
CA THR A 211 10.38 -12.30 9.58
C THR A 211 9.40 -13.06 8.70
N TYR A 212 8.12 -13.07 9.06
CA TYR A 212 7.06 -13.66 8.23
C TYR A 212 6.53 -12.64 7.24
N ILE A 213 6.69 -12.93 5.94
CA ILE A 213 6.26 -12.06 4.83
C ILE A 213 5.10 -12.71 4.10
N CYS A 214 3.90 -12.18 4.32
CA CYS A 214 2.68 -12.59 3.63
C CYS A 214 2.06 -11.48 2.77
N MET A 215 2.58 -10.24 2.87
CA MET A 215 2.23 -9.16 1.96
C MET A 215 3.06 -9.25 0.68
N PRO A 216 2.52 -8.81 -0.47
CA PRO A 216 3.18 -8.99 -1.77
C PRO A 216 4.55 -8.29 -1.87
N LEU A 217 5.58 -9.01 -2.33
CA LEU A 217 6.94 -8.49 -2.52
C LEU A 217 7.07 -7.45 -3.65
N PHE A 218 6.10 -7.35 -4.55
CA PHE A 218 6.08 -6.27 -5.55
C PHE A 218 5.60 -4.92 -4.98
N HIS A 219 5.25 -4.84 -3.69
CA HIS A 219 4.87 -3.62 -2.98
C HIS A 219 5.88 -3.21 -1.92
N SER A 220 5.97 -1.90 -1.69
CA SER A 220 6.88 -1.29 -0.72
C SER A 220 6.69 -1.82 0.71
N ASN A 221 5.47 -2.13 1.16
CA ASN A 221 5.24 -2.63 2.51
C ASN A 221 6.11 -3.87 2.79
N ALA A 222 6.05 -4.92 1.94
CA ALA A 222 6.85 -6.13 2.14
C ALA A 222 8.35 -5.89 1.96
N LEU A 223 8.74 -5.06 0.99
CA LEU A 223 10.15 -4.77 0.70
C LEU A 223 10.79 -3.89 1.77
N PHE A 224 10.14 -2.79 2.13
CA PHE A 224 10.72 -1.76 3.00
C PHE A 224 10.66 -2.12 4.47
N THR A 225 9.61 -2.83 4.89
CA THR A 225 9.40 -3.12 6.32
C THR A 225 9.80 -4.54 6.71
N ALA A 226 10.01 -5.44 5.74
CA ALA A 226 10.30 -6.84 6.04
C ALA A 226 11.54 -7.37 5.31
N TRP A 227 11.54 -7.49 3.97
CA TRP A 227 12.63 -8.10 3.23
C TRP A 227 13.97 -7.37 3.41
N ALA A 228 13.99 -6.05 3.17
CA ALA A 228 15.21 -5.26 3.21
C ALA A 228 15.83 -5.20 4.63
N PRO A 229 15.09 -4.87 5.71
CA PRO A 229 15.67 -4.91 7.05
C PRO A 229 16.15 -6.31 7.45
N SER A 230 15.47 -7.39 7.03
CA SER A 230 15.90 -8.76 7.32
C SER A 230 17.23 -9.11 6.65
N LEU A 231 17.41 -8.74 5.38
CA LEU A 231 18.71 -8.92 4.69
C LEU A 231 19.82 -8.12 5.39
N VAL A 232 19.54 -6.87 5.79
CA VAL A 232 20.52 -5.99 6.45
C VAL A 232 21.00 -6.58 7.77
N CYS A 233 20.10 -7.03 8.65
CA CYS A 233 20.49 -7.61 9.94
C CYS A 233 20.81 -9.11 9.87
N GLY A 234 20.46 -9.81 8.80
CA GLY A 234 20.65 -11.26 8.63
C GLY A 234 19.61 -12.10 9.36
N ALA A 235 18.40 -11.58 9.54
CA ALA A 235 17.25 -12.31 10.05
C ALA A 235 16.75 -13.33 9.02
N THR A 236 16.15 -14.41 9.49
CA THR A 236 15.50 -15.40 8.62
C THR A 236 14.23 -14.83 8.00
N ILE A 237 14.00 -15.08 6.72
CA ILE A 237 12.81 -14.66 5.98
C ILE A 237 11.92 -15.88 5.76
N ALA A 238 10.73 -15.90 6.37
CA ALA A 238 9.71 -16.90 6.15
C ALA A 238 8.66 -16.35 5.18
N LEU A 239 8.60 -16.91 3.98
CA LEU A 239 7.70 -16.45 2.92
C LEU A 239 6.40 -17.25 2.91
N ARG A 240 5.30 -16.53 2.73
CA ARG A 240 4.01 -17.08 2.32
C ARG A 240 3.69 -16.60 0.91
N ARG A 241 3.40 -17.52 0.00
CA ARG A 241 3.11 -17.23 -1.41
C ARG A 241 2.05 -16.14 -1.58
N LYS A 242 0.91 -16.31 -0.90
CA LYS A 242 -0.20 -15.34 -0.85
C LYS A 242 -0.75 -15.25 0.57
N PHE A 243 -1.24 -14.10 0.97
CA PHE A 243 -1.90 -13.94 2.25
C PHE A 243 -3.04 -14.94 2.43
N SER A 244 -3.13 -15.53 3.61
CA SER A 244 -4.25 -16.37 4.06
C SER A 244 -4.46 -16.18 5.55
N ALA A 245 -5.65 -15.77 5.93
CA ALA A 245 -5.99 -15.53 7.32
C ALA A 245 -5.99 -16.83 8.16
N SER A 246 -6.49 -17.93 7.59
CA SER A 246 -6.53 -19.25 8.27
C SER A 246 -5.15 -19.87 8.46
N GLU A 247 -4.22 -19.57 7.56
CA GLU A 247 -2.85 -20.12 7.61
C GLU A 247 -1.88 -19.23 8.39
N PHE A 248 -2.29 -18.03 8.81
CA PHE A 248 -1.41 -17.09 9.49
C PHE A 248 -0.77 -17.70 10.75
N LEU A 249 -1.58 -18.14 11.69
CA LEU A 249 -1.10 -18.70 12.95
C LEU A 249 -0.38 -20.05 12.79
N PRO A 250 -0.88 -20.99 11.95
CA PRO A 250 -0.12 -22.19 11.59
C PRO A 250 1.29 -21.90 11.05
N ASP A 251 1.43 -20.96 10.12
CA ASP A 251 2.73 -20.58 9.57
C ASP A 251 3.63 -19.89 10.60
N VAL A 252 3.09 -18.97 11.41
CA VAL A 252 3.82 -18.32 12.50
C VAL A 252 4.45 -19.37 13.43
N ARG A 253 3.69 -20.40 13.80
CA ARG A 253 4.17 -21.50 14.64
C ARG A 253 5.17 -22.39 13.92
N ARG A 254 4.86 -22.78 12.68
CA ARG A 254 5.69 -23.66 11.85
C ARG A 254 7.08 -23.09 11.60
N PHE A 255 7.14 -21.81 11.26
CA PHE A 255 8.39 -21.13 10.93
C PHE A 255 9.08 -20.52 12.14
N GLY A 256 8.42 -20.45 13.29
CA GLY A 256 8.94 -19.78 14.47
C GLY A 256 9.01 -18.25 14.29
N ALA A 257 8.07 -17.68 13.56
CA ALA A 257 8.07 -16.26 13.20
C ALA A 257 7.95 -15.34 14.42
N THR A 258 8.88 -14.41 14.55
CA THR A 258 8.94 -13.45 15.67
C THR A 258 8.45 -12.06 15.29
N TYR A 259 8.43 -11.77 14.00
CA TYR A 259 8.00 -10.51 13.40
C TYR A 259 7.19 -10.76 12.12
N PHE A 260 6.21 -9.92 11.85
CA PHE A 260 5.50 -9.90 10.57
C PHE A 260 5.14 -8.48 10.12
N ASN A 261 5.00 -8.28 8.80
CA ASN A 261 4.48 -7.05 8.22
C ASN A 261 3.01 -7.23 7.82
N TYR A 262 2.22 -6.14 7.93
CA TYR A 262 0.80 -6.18 7.60
C TYR A 262 0.32 -4.90 6.91
N VAL A 263 -0.90 -4.96 6.37
CA VAL A 263 -1.76 -3.84 6.06
C VAL A 263 -3.06 -4.03 6.85
N GLY A 264 -3.81 -2.98 7.18
CA GLY A 264 -4.92 -3.04 8.11
C GLY A 264 -5.96 -4.15 7.84
N LYS A 265 -6.35 -4.32 6.58
CA LYS A 265 -7.37 -5.30 6.20
C LYS A 265 -7.00 -6.76 6.51
N PRO A 266 -5.79 -7.28 6.21
CA PRO A 266 -5.32 -8.57 6.69
C PRO A 266 -5.49 -8.80 8.19
N LEU A 267 -5.27 -7.79 9.04
CA LEU A 267 -5.51 -7.94 10.48
C LEU A 267 -6.97 -8.25 10.78
N THR A 268 -7.90 -7.52 10.16
CA THR A 268 -9.35 -7.76 10.30
C THR A 268 -9.71 -9.20 9.90
N TYR A 269 -9.15 -9.71 8.80
CA TYR A 269 -9.40 -11.07 8.33
C TYR A 269 -8.82 -12.13 9.29
N ILE A 270 -7.63 -11.91 9.84
CA ILE A 270 -7.05 -12.81 10.85
C ILE A 270 -7.92 -12.82 12.11
N LEU A 271 -8.39 -11.66 12.57
CA LEU A 271 -9.27 -11.53 13.72
C LEU A 271 -10.65 -12.16 13.50
N ALA A 272 -11.11 -12.25 12.26
CA ALA A 272 -12.37 -12.93 11.93
C ALA A 272 -12.25 -14.47 11.93
N THR A 273 -11.05 -15.04 12.03
CA THR A 273 -10.88 -16.49 12.20
C THR A 273 -11.33 -16.92 13.60
N PRO A 274 -11.88 -18.15 13.79
CA PRO A 274 -12.30 -18.63 15.10
C PRO A 274 -11.18 -18.55 16.14
N GLU A 275 -11.46 -17.93 17.28
CA GLU A 275 -10.52 -17.85 18.39
C GLU A 275 -10.30 -19.23 19.04
N GLN A 276 -9.07 -19.53 19.39
CA GLN A 276 -8.67 -20.76 20.08
C GLN A 276 -8.01 -20.42 21.42
N PRO A 277 -8.20 -21.25 22.46
CA PRO A 277 -7.58 -21.02 23.78
C PRO A 277 -6.06 -20.90 23.76
N ASN A 278 -5.41 -21.44 22.73
CA ASN A 278 -3.97 -21.45 22.57
C ASN A 278 -3.46 -20.45 21.52
N ASP A 279 -4.25 -19.47 21.11
CA ASP A 279 -3.82 -18.46 20.11
C ASP A 279 -2.59 -17.68 20.60
N ARG A 280 -2.45 -17.46 21.90
CA ARG A 280 -1.27 -16.82 22.50
C ARG A 280 -0.03 -17.72 22.56
N ASP A 281 -0.17 -19.03 22.38
CA ASP A 281 0.96 -19.96 22.32
C ASP A 281 1.61 -19.93 20.93
N ASN A 282 2.39 -18.89 20.70
CA ASN A 282 3.09 -18.63 19.45
C ASN A 282 4.34 -17.77 19.72
N PRO A 283 5.38 -17.81 18.85
CA PRO A 283 6.64 -17.08 19.02
C PRO A 283 6.58 -15.59 18.63
N LEU A 284 5.44 -15.09 18.12
CA LEU A 284 5.30 -13.74 17.61
C LEU A 284 5.51 -12.69 18.71
N ARG A 285 6.37 -11.72 18.47
CA ARG A 285 6.68 -10.66 19.42
C ARG A 285 6.14 -9.31 18.97
N ARG A 286 6.18 -9.03 17.65
CA ARG A 286 5.86 -7.72 17.08
C ARG A 286 5.37 -7.81 15.65
N GLY A 287 4.61 -6.81 15.25
CA GLY A 287 4.22 -6.58 13.88
C GLY A 287 4.34 -5.10 13.52
N PHE A 288 4.59 -4.81 12.26
CA PHE A 288 4.59 -3.45 11.73
C PHE A 288 3.74 -3.35 10.47
N GLY A 289 2.95 -2.30 10.39
CA GLY A 289 2.13 -2.09 9.20
C GLY A 289 1.55 -0.70 9.10
N ASN A 290 0.56 -0.61 8.25
CA ASN A 290 -0.14 0.61 7.90
C ASN A 290 -1.66 0.35 7.89
N GLU A 291 -2.44 1.39 8.16
CA GLU A 291 -3.92 1.35 8.04
C GLU A 291 -4.62 0.39 9.01
N GLY A 292 -3.98 -0.02 10.10
CA GLY A 292 -4.63 -0.78 11.17
C GLY A 292 -5.57 0.09 11.98
N SER A 293 -6.84 -0.37 12.17
CA SER A 293 -7.74 0.30 13.10
C SER A 293 -7.26 0.12 14.54
N GLU A 294 -7.46 1.12 15.40
CA GLU A 294 -7.06 1.01 16.82
C GLU A 294 -7.70 -0.19 17.51
N VAL A 295 -8.95 -0.48 17.17
CA VAL A 295 -9.70 -1.63 17.71
C VAL A 295 -9.05 -2.94 17.28
N ASP A 296 -8.73 -3.09 15.98
CA ASP A 296 -8.09 -4.30 15.47
C ASP A 296 -6.68 -4.47 16.02
N LEU A 297 -5.90 -3.39 16.14
CA LEU A 297 -4.57 -3.42 16.74
C LEU A 297 -4.61 -3.92 18.19
N ALA A 298 -5.54 -3.38 19.00
CA ALA A 298 -5.70 -3.78 20.40
C ALA A 298 -6.17 -5.25 20.52
N ARG A 299 -7.18 -5.65 19.75
CA ARG A 299 -7.71 -7.03 19.75
C ARG A 299 -6.66 -8.04 19.28
N PHE A 300 -5.86 -7.68 18.27
CA PHE A 300 -4.80 -8.55 17.77
C PHE A 300 -3.70 -8.73 18.82
N ALA A 301 -3.27 -7.65 19.46
CA ALA A 301 -2.28 -7.70 20.55
C ALA A 301 -2.77 -8.56 21.73
N GLU A 302 -4.04 -8.44 22.08
CA GLU A 302 -4.66 -9.24 23.13
C GLU A 302 -4.72 -10.72 22.75
N ARG A 303 -5.23 -11.06 21.55
CA ARG A 303 -5.43 -12.43 21.09
C ARG A 303 -4.11 -13.19 20.90
N PHE A 304 -3.11 -12.57 20.28
CA PHE A 304 -1.85 -13.23 19.91
C PHE A 304 -0.66 -12.91 20.82
N GLY A 305 -0.80 -11.98 21.77
CA GLY A 305 0.23 -11.65 22.75
C GLY A 305 1.44 -10.91 22.17
N CYS A 306 1.28 -10.18 21.06
CA CYS A 306 2.35 -9.44 20.39
C CYS A 306 2.09 -7.93 20.36
N THR A 307 3.15 -7.14 20.17
CA THR A 307 3.03 -5.68 20.02
C THR A 307 2.90 -5.33 18.54
N LEU A 308 1.88 -4.54 18.19
CA LEU A 308 1.72 -3.99 16.85
C LEU A 308 2.13 -2.52 16.82
N THR A 309 2.92 -2.16 15.83
CA THR A 309 3.24 -0.78 15.50
C THR A 309 2.60 -0.46 14.15
N ASP A 310 1.77 0.56 14.13
CA ASP A 310 1.17 1.07 12.90
C ASP A 310 1.77 2.44 12.58
N GLY A 311 1.96 2.77 11.32
CA GLY A 311 2.56 4.04 10.92
C GLY A 311 1.95 4.59 9.64
N TYR A 312 1.97 5.90 9.50
CA TYR A 312 1.69 6.55 8.23
C TYR A 312 2.95 6.61 7.38
N GLY A 313 2.84 6.14 6.16
CA GLY A 313 3.89 6.22 5.15
C GLY A 313 3.35 5.89 3.76
N GLN A 314 4.07 6.35 2.76
CA GLN A 314 3.79 6.09 1.35
C GLN A 314 5.00 5.41 0.71
N THR A 315 4.81 4.77 -0.45
CA THR A 315 5.92 4.20 -1.23
C THR A 315 6.95 5.29 -1.58
N GLU A 316 6.51 6.50 -1.78
CA GLU A 316 7.30 7.70 -2.02
C GLU A 316 8.20 8.08 -0.83
N THR A 317 7.86 7.65 0.40
CA THR A 317 8.55 7.94 1.68
C THR A 317 8.90 9.42 1.91
N GLY A 318 8.20 10.32 1.23
CA GLY A 318 8.48 11.77 1.29
C GLY A 318 8.07 12.45 2.60
N ALA A 319 7.14 11.84 3.36
CA ALA A 319 6.70 12.29 4.67
C ALA A 319 6.44 11.09 5.58
N SER A 320 6.77 11.23 6.86
CA SER A 320 6.60 10.15 7.86
C SER A 320 6.00 10.72 9.14
N ILE A 321 4.93 10.08 9.61
CA ILE A 321 4.28 10.40 10.88
C ILE A 321 4.40 9.18 11.78
N VAL A 322 4.90 9.36 13.00
CA VAL A 322 5.23 8.29 13.92
C VAL A 322 4.27 8.27 15.11
N ARG A 323 3.86 7.09 15.51
CA ARG A 323 3.07 6.89 16.71
C ARG A 323 3.93 7.12 17.96
N VAL A 324 3.34 7.74 18.96
CA VAL A 324 3.96 7.98 20.26
C VAL A 324 3.05 7.45 21.38
N PRO A 325 3.60 7.10 22.55
CA PRO A 325 2.76 6.69 23.69
C PRO A 325 1.72 7.74 24.07
N ASN A 326 0.54 7.30 24.49
CA ASN A 326 -0.56 8.16 24.96
C ASN A 326 -1.06 9.19 23.95
N MET A 327 -0.95 8.89 22.64
CA MET A 327 -1.51 9.76 21.59
C MET A 327 -3.04 9.75 21.64
N PRO A 328 -3.71 10.84 21.22
CA PRO A 328 -5.16 10.88 21.12
C PRO A 328 -5.72 9.81 20.17
N ALA A 329 -6.90 9.28 20.51
CA ALA A 329 -7.60 8.31 19.65
C ALA A 329 -7.87 8.89 18.25
N GLY A 330 -7.72 8.07 17.20
CA GLY A 330 -7.87 8.48 15.81
C GLY A 330 -6.71 9.29 15.22
N SER A 331 -5.69 9.62 16.02
CA SER A 331 -4.49 10.30 15.55
C SER A 331 -3.56 9.33 14.81
N LEU A 332 -2.89 9.82 13.76
CA LEU A 332 -1.76 9.14 13.12
C LEU A 332 -0.48 9.17 13.96
N GLY A 333 -0.37 10.13 14.90
CA GLY A 333 0.81 10.44 15.66
C GLY A 333 1.38 11.82 15.36
N VAL A 334 2.68 11.99 15.54
CA VAL A 334 3.39 13.26 15.33
C VAL A 334 4.36 13.17 14.16
N ALA A 335 4.64 14.31 13.53
CA ALA A 335 5.60 14.38 12.44
C ALA A 335 6.99 13.90 12.88
N ALA A 336 7.63 13.04 12.10
CA ALA A 336 9.01 12.61 12.34
C ALA A 336 10.02 13.75 12.18
N GLN A 337 9.66 14.78 11.43
CA GLN A 337 10.47 15.98 11.18
C GLN A 337 9.61 17.23 11.30
N PRO A 338 10.14 18.34 11.85
CA PRO A 338 9.38 19.59 12.02
C PRO A 338 8.99 20.26 10.69
N THR A 339 9.62 19.84 9.58
CA THR A 339 9.35 20.31 8.22
C THR A 339 8.09 19.69 7.61
N ILE A 340 7.48 18.70 8.28
CA ILE A 340 6.22 18.08 7.86
C ILE A 340 5.08 18.88 8.48
N THR A 341 4.26 19.48 7.63
CA THR A 341 3.15 20.36 7.99
C THR A 341 1.89 19.98 7.25
N VAL A 342 0.77 20.60 7.60
CA VAL A 342 -0.48 20.55 6.82
C VAL A 342 -0.62 21.89 6.13
N ARG A 343 -0.79 21.89 4.79
CA ARG A 343 -0.87 23.11 3.99
C ARG A 343 -2.08 23.09 3.08
N ASP A 344 -2.63 24.27 2.87
CA ASP A 344 -3.67 24.51 1.87
C ASP A 344 -3.10 24.23 0.46
N PRO A 345 -3.70 23.34 -0.34
CA PRO A 345 -3.19 22.98 -1.66
C PRO A 345 -3.31 24.09 -2.71
N GLU A 346 -4.15 25.10 -2.49
CA GLU A 346 -4.36 26.23 -3.40
C GLU A 346 -3.41 27.39 -3.11
N THR A 347 -3.27 27.78 -1.84
CA THR A 347 -2.43 28.90 -1.43
C THR A 347 -0.99 28.50 -1.09
N GLY A 348 -0.78 27.26 -0.63
CA GLY A 348 0.50 26.77 -0.12
C GLY A 348 0.80 27.20 1.31
N ASP A 349 -0.09 27.95 1.96
CA ASP A 349 0.07 28.37 3.35
C ASP A 349 -0.16 27.23 4.33
N GLU A 350 0.43 27.31 5.51
CA GLU A 350 0.18 26.34 6.57
C GLU A 350 -1.23 26.52 7.12
N CYS A 351 -2.02 25.44 7.15
CA CYS A 351 -3.36 25.46 7.71
C CYS A 351 -3.36 25.74 9.21
N PRO A 352 -4.40 26.43 9.73
CA PRO A 352 -4.60 26.61 11.17
C PRO A 352 -4.63 25.28 11.92
N ARG A 353 -4.41 25.32 13.21
CA ARG A 353 -4.56 24.13 14.07
C ARG A 353 -6.02 23.72 14.16
N ALA A 354 -6.24 22.42 14.17
CA ALA A 354 -7.55 21.85 14.44
C ALA A 354 -8.03 22.23 15.83
N ILE A 355 -9.27 22.70 15.93
CA ILE A 355 -9.94 23.06 17.17
C ILE A 355 -11.04 22.06 17.42
N PHE A 356 -11.05 21.44 18.60
CA PHE A 356 -12.08 20.51 19.03
C PHE A 356 -12.96 21.15 20.11
N ASP A 357 -14.27 20.88 20.04
CA ASP A 357 -15.18 21.25 21.12
C ASP A 357 -15.07 20.30 22.33
N ALA A 358 -15.89 20.54 23.36
CA ALA A 358 -15.89 19.73 24.58
C ALA A 358 -16.27 18.27 24.35
N GLU A 359 -16.99 17.98 23.26
CA GLU A 359 -17.40 16.64 22.84
C GLU A 359 -16.39 15.98 21.88
N GLY A 360 -15.26 16.64 21.58
CA GLY A 360 -14.19 16.13 20.71
C GLY A 360 -14.49 16.26 19.20
N ARG A 361 -15.46 17.12 18.82
CA ARG A 361 -15.80 17.35 17.40
C ARG A 361 -14.93 18.47 16.83
N LEU A 362 -14.41 18.27 15.62
CA LEU A 362 -13.63 19.27 14.90
C LEU A 362 -14.54 20.44 14.46
N VAL A 363 -14.30 21.66 14.96
CA VAL A 363 -15.18 22.82 14.72
C VAL A 363 -14.70 23.72 13.59
N ASN A 364 -13.44 23.64 13.19
CA ASN A 364 -12.85 24.43 12.08
C ASN A 364 -12.31 23.53 10.97
N ALA A 365 -13.08 22.51 10.57
CA ALA A 365 -12.64 21.47 9.65
C ALA A 365 -12.18 22.02 8.29
N GLU A 366 -12.89 23.02 7.74
CA GLU A 366 -12.60 23.61 6.43
C GLU A 366 -11.24 24.30 6.41
N GLU A 367 -10.93 25.10 7.42
CA GLU A 367 -9.69 25.87 7.49
C GLU A 367 -8.49 24.99 7.94
N ALA A 368 -8.74 23.99 8.82
CA ALA A 368 -7.68 23.17 9.40
C ALA A 368 -7.24 22.02 8.52
N THR A 369 -8.09 21.61 7.55
CA THR A 369 -7.78 20.47 6.66
C THR A 369 -7.00 20.95 5.43
N GLY A 370 -5.87 20.30 5.19
CA GLY A 370 -5.04 20.52 4.01
C GLY A 370 -4.23 19.29 3.66
N GLU A 371 -3.30 19.43 2.74
CA GLU A 371 -2.42 18.34 2.30
C GLU A 371 -1.20 18.22 3.24
N ILE A 372 -0.79 17.00 3.55
CA ILE A 372 0.48 16.74 4.26
C ILE A 372 1.62 17.11 3.32
N VAL A 373 2.50 18.01 3.76
CA VAL A 373 3.62 18.52 2.96
C VAL A 373 4.91 18.44 3.76
N ASN A 374 5.99 17.99 3.12
CA ASN A 374 7.33 18.05 3.69
C ASN A 374 8.19 19.08 2.95
N SER A 375 8.56 20.17 3.61
CA SER A 375 9.41 21.24 3.07
C SER A 375 10.92 21.06 3.36
N GLY A 376 11.30 20.00 4.08
CA GLY A 376 12.68 19.76 4.52
C GLY A 376 13.56 18.96 3.57
N GLY A 377 13.13 18.77 2.32
CA GLY A 377 13.78 17.83 1.41
C GLY A 377 13.46 16.38 1.84
N GLY A 378 12.59 15.72 1.12
CA GLY A 378 12.20 14.33 1.43
C GLY A 378 13.16 13.32 0.82
N THR A 379 12.90 12.07 1.15
CA THR A 379 13.56 10.91 0.53
C THR A 379 12.91 10.52 -0.82
N PHE A 380 11.95 11.31 -1.32
CA PHE A 380 11.31 11.07 -2.61
C PHE A 380 12.28 11.36 -3.75
N GLU A 381 12.57 10.34 -4.56
CA GLU A 381 13.55 10.40 -5.65
C GLU A 381 12.87 10.55 -7.02
N GLY A 382 11.55 10.66 -7.05
CA GLY A 382 10.74 10.85 -8.25
C GLY A 382 10.05 9.57 -8.74
N TYR A 383 9.29 9.76 -9.83
CA TYR A 383 8.70 8.69 -10.64
C TYR A 383 9.50 8.53 -11.92
N TRP A 384 9.75 7.28 -12.31
CA TRP A 384 10.46 6.94 -13.53
C TRP A 384 9.69 7.42 -14.77
N ASN A 385 10.37 8.17 -15.64
CA ASN A 385 9.82 8.68 -16.91
C ASN A 385 8.44 9.36 -16.77
N ASN A 386 8.18 10.08 -15.67
CA ASN A 386 6.89 10.74 -15.44
C ASN A 386 7.08 12.15 -14.85
N ASP A 387 7.54 13.07 -15.68
CA ASP A 387 7.85 14.46 -15.28
C ASP A 387 6.61 15.22 -14.80
N GLU A 388 5.43 14.92 -15.34
CA GLU A 388 4.18 15.55 -14.93
C GLU A 388 3.84 15.20 -13.48
N ALA A 389 3.86 13.91 -13.14
CA ALA A 389 3.63 13.46 -11.78
C ALA A 389 4.73 13.95 -10.82
N ASN A 390 5.98 14.07 -11.28
CA ASN A 390 7.06 14.65 -10.49
C ASN A 390 6.80 16.11 -10.16
N LYS A 391 6.36 16.92 -11.12
CA LYS A 391 5.99 18.32 -10.93
C LYS A 391 4.77 18.49 -10.01
N GLU A 392 3.80 17.58 -10.10
CA GLU A 392 2.64 17.57 -9.22
C GLU A 392 3.05 17.36 -7.76
N ARG A 393 4.00 16.45 -7.49
CA ARG A 393 4.46 16.09 -6.14
C ARG A 393 5.54 17.00 -5.59
N LEU A 394 6.37 17.57 -6.45
CA LEU A 394 7.47 18.46 -6.06
C LEU A 394 7.14 19.90 -6.45
N ARG A 395 6.35 20.58 -5.61
CA ARG A 395 5.91 21.96 -5.83
C ARG A 395 6.59 22.90 -4.84
N GLY A 396 7.12 24.05 -5.32
CA GLY A 396 7.73 25.05 -4.48
C GLY A 396 8.90 24.55 -3.60
N GLY A 397 9.64 23.54 -4.06
CA GLY A 397 10.73 22.93 -3.29
C GLY A 397 10.30 22.01 -2.15
N ALA A 398 9.00 21.72 -2.03
CA ALA A 398 8.42 20.82 -1.03
C ALA A 398 7.81 19.59 -1.68
N TYR A 399 7.79 18.48 -0.94
CA TYR A 399 7.10 17.26 -1.33
C TYR A 399 5.64 17.29 -0.83
N TRP A 400 4.70 17.15 -1.75
CA TRP A 400 3.26 17.11 -1.53
C TRP A 400 2.75 15.67 -1.64
N THR A 401 2.16 15.18 -0.56
CA THR A 401 1.82 13.76 -0.45
C THR A 401 0.57 13.35 -1.23
N GLY A 402 -0.35 14.29 -1.48
CA GLY A 402 -1.70 14.02 -1.97
C GLY A 402 -2.61 13.41 -0.91
N ASP A 403 -2.16 13.32 0.33
CA ASP A 403 -2.96 12.88 1.47
C ASP A 403 -3.38 14.08 2.32
N LEU A 404 -4.67 14.16 2.61
CA LEU A 404 -5.25 15.22 3.42
C LEU A 404 -5.20 14.87 4.89
N ALA A 405 -4.95 15.89 5.71
CA ALA A 405 -4.92 15.77 7.15
C ALA A 405 -5.29 17.09 7.81
N TYR A 406 -5.52 17.06 9.10
CA TYR A 406 -5.49 18.21 9.97
C TYR A 406 -4.56 17.93 11.15
N ARG A 407 -4.06 18.99 11.80
CA ARG A 407 -3.10 18.88 12.90
C ARG A 407 -3.55 19.72 14.09
N ASP A 408 -3.64 19.11 15.29
CA ASP A 408 -4.05 19.80 16.50
C ASP A 408 -2.95 20.71 17.10
N GLU A 409 -3.27 21.39 18.17
CA GLU A 409 -2.34 22.28 18.89
C GLU A 409 -1.13 21.54 19.49
N ASN A 410 -1.29 20.26 19.83
CA ASN A 410 -0.23 19.41 20.37
C ASN A 410 0.65 18.79 19.28
N GLY A 411 0.32 19.01 18.01
CA GLY A 411 1.08 18.50 16.86
C GLY A 411 0.69 17.12 16.38
N PHE A 412 -0.40 16.55 16.88
CA PHE A 412 -0.92 15.28 16.39
C PHE A 412 -1.65 15.45 15.05
N PHE A 413 -1.33 14.59 14.10
CA PHE A 413 -1.95 14.55 12.78
C PHE A 413 -3.13 13.60 12.76
N TYR A 414 -4.17 13.96 12.03
CA TYR A 414 -5.37 13.16 11.82
C TYR A 414 -5.62 13.05 10.33
N PHE A 415 -5.69 11.82 9.82
CA PHE A 415 -5.92 11.59 8.40
C PHE A 415 -7.34 12.01 7.99
N ALA A 416 -7.44 12.82 6.95
CA ALA A 416 -8.71 13.32 6.43
C ALA A 416 -9.10 12.71 5.07
N GLY A 417 -8.22 11.91 4.44
CA GLY A 417 -8.48 11.28 3.16
C GLY A 417 -7.41 11.61 2.12
N ARG A 418 -7.76 11.46 0.85
CA ARG A 418 -6.91 11.86 -0.27
C ARG A 418 -7.48 13.05 -0.99
N SER A 419 -6.65 13.86 -1.60
CA SER A 419 -7.08 15.00 -2.40
C SER A 419 -8.01 14.59 -3.56
N ALA A 420 -7.85 13.39 -4.09
CA ALA A 420 -8.73 12.82 -5.11
C ALA A 420 -10.09 12.32 -4.57
N ASP A 421 -10.25 12.16 -3.25
CA ASP A 421 -11.48 11.72 -2.58
C ASP A 421 -12.26 12.89 -1.96
N TRP A 422 -11.91 14.12 -2.34
CA TRP A 422 -12.56 15.33 -1.86
C TRP A 422 -13.97 15.44 -2.41
N MET A 423 -14.92 15.73 -1.55
CA MET A 423 -16.33 15.95 -1.92
C MET A 423 -16.69 17.41 -1.70
N ARG A 424 -17.45 17.98 -2.62
CA ARG A 424 -17.98 19.34 -2.50
C ARG A 424 -19.49 19.32 -2.34
N VAL A 425 -19.96 19.39 -1.10
CA VAL A 425 -21.39 19.31 -0.77
C VAL A 425 -21.87 20.64 -0.22
N ASP A 426 -22.85 21.26 -0.88
CA ASP A 426 -23.45 22.53 -0.47
C ASP A 426 -22.41 23.64 -0.18
N GLY A 427 -21.32 23.70 -1.00
CA GLY A 427 -20.27 24.70 -0.89
C GLY A 427 -19.17 24.38 0.11
N GLU A 428 -19.27 23.31 0.88
CA GLU A 428 -18.21 22.83 1.78
C GLU A 428 -17.40 21.70 1.13
N ASN A 429 -16.08 21.74 1.34
CA ASN A 429 -15.16 20.72 0.89
C ASN A 429 -14.77 19.83 2.08
N PHE A 430 -14.89 18.50 1.93
CA PHE A 430 -14.47 17.54 2.95
C PHE A 430 -14.17 16.15 2.35
N ALA A 431 -13.47 15.34 3.11
CA ALA A 431 -13.07 14.00 2.71
C ALA A 431 -13.98 12.91 3.30
N GLY A 432 -14.03 11.75 2.66
CA GLY A 432 -14.87 10.62 3.10
C GLY A 432 -14.37 9.90 4.35
N ALA A 433 -13.06 9.89 4.62
CA ALA A 433 -12.49 9.08 5.70
C ALA A 433 -13.02 9.39 7.12
N PRO A 434 -13.29 10.65 7.52
CA PRO A 434 -13.94 10.93 8.79
C PRO A 434 -15.33 10.29 8.92
N ILE A 435 -16.10 10.31 7.84
CA ILE A 435 -17.45 9.72 7.78
C ILE A 435 -17.37 8.19 7.84
N GLU A 436 -16.39 7.58 7.14
CA GLU A 436 -16.14 6.14 7.20
C GLU A 436 -15.90 5.66 8.63
N ARG A 437 -15.08 6.39 9.40
CA ARG A 437 -14.82 6.08 10.82
C ARG A 437 -16.09 6.11 11.67
N ILE A 438 -16.96 7.08 11.41
CA ILE A 438 -18.26 7.18 12.12
C ILE A 438 -19.15 5.99 11.76
N ILE A 439 -19.29 5.69 10.47
CA ILE A 439 -20.10 4.55 9.98
C ILE A 439 -19.61 3.22 10.54
N MET A 440 -18.29 3.02 10.62
CA MET A 440 -17.69 1.79 11.15
C MET A 440 -17.87 1.60 12.67
N ARG A 441 -18.41 2.57 13.40
CA ARG A 441 -18.85 2.38 14.80
C ARG A 441 -20.12 1.52 14.89
N HIS A 442 -20.87 1.39 13.79
CA HIS A 442 -22.06 0.55 13.77
C HIS A 442 -21.69 -0.93 13.88
N PRO A 443 -22.27 -1.70 14.83
CA PRO A 443 -21.81 -3.06 15.15
C PRO A 443 -21.95 -4.06 14.00
N SER A 444 -22.87 -3.81 13.05
CA SER A 444 -23.05 -4.68 11.89
C SER A 444 -22.12 -4.34 10.70
N VAL A 445 -21.35 -3.25 10.75
CA VAL A 445 -20.50 -2.80 9.64
C VAL A 445 -19.06 -3.22 9.86
N ILE A 446 -18.49 -3.94 8.90
CA ILE A 446 -17.06 -4.30 8.93
C ILE A 446 -16.20 -3.41 8.04
N LEU A 447 -16.80 -2.81 7.04
CA LEU A 447 -16.08 -1.91 6.13
C LEU A 447 -17.04 -0.88 5.56
N ALA A 448 -16.54 0.36 5.45
CA ALA A 448 -17.24 1.45 4.79
C ALA A 448 -16.30 2.16 3.82
N ALA A 449 -16.86 2.64 2.71
CA ALA A 449 -16.20 3.56 1.80
C ALA A 449 -17.16 4.72 1.49
N VAL A 450 -16.71 5.94 1.70
CA VAL A 450 -17.49 7.16 1.47
C VAL A 450 -16.85 7.97 0.35
N TYR A 451 -17.68 8.43 -0.57
CA TYR A 451 -17.25 9.16 -1.77
C TYR A 451 -18.35 10.07 -2.28
N GLY A 452 -17.94 11.07 -3.07
CA GLY A 452 -18.86 11.97 -3.75
C GLY A 452 -19.51 11.31 -4.96
N VAL A 453 -20.81 11.54 -5.13
CA VAL A 453 -21.53 11.29 -6.38
C VAL A 453 -22.14 12.60 -6.85
N PRO A 454 -22.19 12.89 -8.17
CA PRO A 454 -22.73 14.14 -8.66
C PRO A 454 -24.14 14.43 -8.14
N ASP A 455 -24.40 15.69 -7.79
CA ASP A 455 -25.73 16.20 -7.49
C ASP A 455 -26.40 16.73 -8.76
N ALA A 456 -27.71 16.56 -8.84
CA ALA A 456 -28.49 17.08 -9.98
C ALA A 456 -28.47 18.60 -10.06
N ASP A 457 -28.33 19.32 -8.95
CA ASP A 457 -28.32 20.78 -8.90
C ASP A 457 -26.88 21.31 -9.02
N MET A 458 -26.00 21.04 -8.08
CA MET A 458 -24.60 21.48 -8.08
C MET A 458 -23.74 20.71 -7.08
N GLY A 459 -22.46 20.44 -7.45
CA GLY A 459 -21.50 19.77 -6.57
C GLY A 459 -21.78 18.26 -6.44
N ASP A 460 -21.58 17.74 -5.24
CA ASP A 460 -21.68 16.32 -4.92
C ASP A 460 -22.74 16.03 -3.85
N ARG A 461 -23.15 14.78 -3.78
CA ARG A 461 -23.84 14.15 -2.64
C ARG A 461 -22.97 13.06 -2.03
N VAL A 462 -23.09 12.89 -0.72
CA VAL A 462 -22.36 11.85 -0.01
C VAL A 462 -22.99 10.49 -0.29
N MET A 463 -22.20 9.56 -0.80
CA MET A 463 -22.59 8.16 -0.93
C MET A 463 -21.69 7.28 -0.04
N ALA A 464 -22.33 6.45 0.78
CA ALA A 464 -21.67 5.45 1.61
C ALA A 464 -21.93 4.05 1.06
N THR A 465 -20.88 3.31 0.73
CA THR A 465 -20.97 1.87 0.48
C THR A 465 -20.48 1.16 1.73
N ILE A 466 -21.22 0.15 2.20
CA ILE A 466 -20.90 -0.60 3.41
C ILE A 466 -20.91 -2.11 3.14
N GLN A 467 -20.06 -2.83 3.85
CA GLN A 467 -20.05 -4.28 3.93
C GLN A 467 -20.42 -4.70 5.35
N LEU A 468 -21.32 -5.67 5.46
CA LEU A 468 -21.83 -6.11 6.74
C LEU A 468 -21.05 -7.32 7.28
N GLN A 469 -21.11 -7.52 8.57
CA GLN A 469 -20.61 -8.75 9.19
C GLN A 469 -21.42 -9.95 8.69
N PRO A 470 -20.78 -11.09 8.40
CA PRO A 470 -21.47 -12.29 7.98
C PRO A 470 -22.56 -12.72 8.95
N GLY A 471 -23.75 -13.00 8.42
CA GLY A 471 -24.90 -13.47 9.23
C GLY A 471 -25.67 -12.38 9.96
N THR A 472 -25.33 -11.08 9.77
CA THR A 472 -26.12 -9.98 10.35
C THR A 472 -27.24 -9.54 9.39
N SER A 473 -28.38 -9.19 9.96
CA SER A 473 -29.45 -8.47 9.26
C SER A 473 -29.14 -6.99 9.22
N PHE A 474 -29.58 -6.29 8.19
CA PHE A 474 -29.41 -4.85 8.05
C PHE A 474 -30.79 -4.18 7.96
N ASP A 475 -31.06 -3.27 8.89
CA ASP A 475 -32.22 -2.39 8.88
C ASP A 475 -31.76 -0.95 8.62
N ILE A 476 -32.20 -0.38 7.52
CA ILE A 476 -31.82 0.98 7.12
C ILE A 476 -32.40 2.04 8.04
N THR A 477 -33.54 1.79 8.69
CA THR A 477 -34.16 2.72 9.64
C THR A 477 -33.31 2.82 10.91
N GLU A 478 -32.93 1.66 11.47
CA GLU A 478 -32.01 1.58 12.62
C GLU A 478 -30.66 2.23 12.29
N PHE A 479 -30.11 1.95 11.11
CA PHE A 479 -28.86 2.56 10.66
C PHE A 479 -28.97 4.08 10.49
N GLY A 480 -30.09 4.57 9.96
CA GLY A 480 -30.35 6.01 9.85
C GLY A 480 -30.48 6.70 11.22
N GLU A 481 -31.10 6.04 12.19
CA GLU A 481 -31.15 6.53 13.58
C GLU A 481 -29.77 6.54 14.23
N PHE A 482 -28.99 5.46 14.05
CA PHE A 482 -27.61 5.41 14.52
C PHE A 482 -26.79 6.59 13.97
N LEU A 483 -26.88 6.90 12.68
CA LEU A 483 -26.16 8.03 12.09
C LEU A 483 -26.60 9.37 12.69
N ARG A 484 -27.89 9.58 12.90
CA ARG A 484 -28.43 10.80 13.51
C ARG A 484 -27.97 11.03 14.96
N LEU A 485 -27.67 9.95 15.67
CA LEU A 485 -27.18 10.01 17.05
C LEU A 485 -25.68 10.32 17.13
N GLN A 486 -24.94 10.28 16.00
CA GLN A 486 -23.51 10.60 16.00
C GLN A 486 -23.33 12.11 16.05
N SER A 487 -22.88 12.62 17.19
CA SER A 487 -22.72 14.06 17.43
C SER A 487 -21.66 14.72 16.55
N ASP A 488 -20.69 13.93 16.04
CA ASP A 488 -19.62 14.33 15.15
C ASP A 488 -19.93 14.10 13.67
N LEU A 489 -21.11 13.65 13.31
CA LEU A 489 -21.58 13.57 11.94
C LEU A 489 -22.30 14.88 11.57
N GLY A 490 -21.59 15.81 10.96
CA GLY A 490 -22.13 17.09 10.53
C GLY A 490 -23.32 16.92 9.55
N PRO A 491 -24.24 17.91 9.47
CA PRO A 491 -25.45 17.81 8.62
C PRO A 491 -25.15 17.58 7.14
N LYS A 492 -24.02 18.09 6.65
CA LYS A 492 -23.57 17.93 5.25
C LYS A 492 -22.80 16.64 5.01
N TRP A 493 -22.33 16.00 6.08
CA TRP A 493 -21.62 14.73 6.04
C TRP A 493 -22.56 13.53 6.03
N MET A 494 -23.81 13.75 6.42
CA MET A 494 -24.83 12.70 6.45
C MET A 494 -25.01 12.10 5.06
N PRO A 495 -24.81 10.78 4.86
CA PRO A 495 -24.97 10.14 3.57
C PRO A 495 -26.35 10.42 2.95
N THR A 496 -26.33 10.79 1.67
CA THR A 496 -27.55 10.85 0.86
C THR A 496 -27.90 9.46 0.31
N PHE A 497 -26.88 8.69 -0.05
CA PHE A 497 -27.04 7.32 -0.52
C PHE A 497 -26.30 6.35 0.38
N VAL A 498 -26.92 5.19 0.64
CA VAL A 498 -26.31 4.05 1.32
C VAL A 498 -26.45 2.82 0.42
N MET A 499 -25.33 2.17 0.11
CA MET A 499 -25.30 0.92 -0.66
C MET A 499 -24.68 -0.18 0.19
N VAL A 500 -25.33 -1.34 0.25
CA VAL A 500 -24.80 -2.53 0.91
C VAL A 500 -24.25 -3.47 -0.16
N VAL A 501 -22.99 -3.89 -0.01
CA VAL A 501 -22.31 -4.83 -0.89
C VAL A 501 -21.88 -6.08 -0.10
N ASP A 502 -21.78 -7.20 -0.80
CA ASP A 502 -21.27 -8.43 -0.20
C ASP A 502 -19.74 -8.39 -0.13
N GLU A 503 -19.10 -7.81 -1.17
CA GLU A 503 -17.65 -7.62 -1.24
C GLU A 503 -17.31 -6.27 -1.88
N PHE A 504 -16.23 -5.65 -1.40
CA PHE A 504 -15.67 -4.45 -2.02
C PHE A 504 -14.72 -4.80 -3.18
N PRO A 505 -14.64 -3.96 -4.22
CA PRO A 505 -13.52 -4.03 -5.16
C PRO A 505 -12.24 -3.65 -4.42
N MET A 506 -11.25 -4.57 -4.43
CA MET A 506 -10.02 -4.44 -3.66
C MET A 506 -8.79 -4.46 -4.55
N THR A 507 -7.78 -3.68 -4.17
CA THR A 507 -6.43 -3.83 -4.72
C THR A 507 -5.77 -5.11 -4.19
N PRO A 508 -4.67 -5.59 -4.82
CA PRO A 508 -3.89 -6.72 -4.28
C PRO A 508 -3.33 -6.48 -2.88
N SER A 509 -3.13 -5.21 -2.51
CA SER A 509 -2.74 -4.82 -1.16
C SER A 509 -3.93 -4.64 -0.22
N ASN A 510 -5.11 -5.16 -0.61
CA ASN A 510 -6.35 -5.12 0.17
C ASN A 510 -6.86 -3.69 0.50
N LYS A 511 -6.64 -2.73 -0.40
CA LYS A 511 -7.23 -1.39 -0.31
C LYS A 511 -8.48 -1.31 -1.17
N VAL A 512 -9.52 -0.63 -0.68
CA VAL A 512 -10.75 -0.40 -1.45
C VAL A 512 -10.46 0.44 -2.68
N ILE A 513 -10.92 -0.02 -3.84
CA ILE A 513 -10.81 0.72 -5.11
C ILE A 513 -12.03 1.66 -5.23
N LYS A 514 -11.97 2.81 -4.57
CA LYS A 514 -13.08 3.79 -4.59
C LYS A 514 -13.49 4.21 -5.99
N ARG A 515 -12.55 4.30 -6.93
CA ARG A 515 -12.85 4.66 -8.33
C ARG A 515 -13.91 3.74 -8.96
N GLU A 516 -13.86 2.44 -8.67
CA GLU A 516 -14.88 1.51 -9.17
C GLU A 516 -16.24 1.73 -8.50
N LEU A 517 -16.25 2.09 -7.23
CA LEU A 517 -17.47 2.44 -6.51
C LEU A 517 -18.09 3.73 -7.05
N VAL A 518 -17.27 4.75 -7.32
CA VAL A 518 -17.70 6.02 -7.94
C VAL A 518 -18.28 5.79 -9.32
N LEU A 519 -17.70 4.92 -10.15
CA LEU A 519 -18.24 4.55 -11.46
C LEU A 519 -19.55 3.76 -11.33
N ARG A 520 -19.63 2.84 -10.36
CA ARG A 520 -20.84 2.04 -10.10
C ARG A 520 -21.96 2.89 -9.52
N ARG A 521 -21.65 3.72 -8.51
CA ARG A 521 -22.55 4.62 -7.77
C ARG A 521 -23.99 4.08 -7.69
N TRP A 522 -25.00 4.92 -7.78
CA TRP A 522 -26.40 4.51 -7.77
C TRP A 522 -26.89 3.86 -9.09
N HIS A 523 -26.06 3.86 -10.17
CA HIS A 523 -26.36 3.11 -11.40
C HIS A 523 -26.51 1.60 -11.16
N ALA A 524 -25.99 1.07 -10.06
CA ALA A 524 -26.22 -0.31 -9.69
C ALA A 524 -27.73 -0.65 -9.64
N ALA A 525 -28.60 0.27 -9.18
CA ALA A 525 -30.04 0.08 -9.17
C ALA A 525 -30.68 0.04 -10.56
N GLU A 526 -30.03 0.61 -11.59
CA GLU A 526 -30.51 0.57 -12.97
C GLU A 526 -30.24 -0.79 -13.62
N ASN A 527 -29.09 -1.40 -13.28
CA ASN A 527 -28.54 -2.56 -13.94
C ASN A 527 -28.79 -3.87 -13.19
N ASP A 528 -29.01 -3.80 -11.87
CA ASP A 528 -29.16 -4.94 -10.99
C ASP A 528 -30.37 -4.76 -10.05
N ALA A 529 -31.43 -5.53 -10.28
CA ALA A 529 -32.63 -5.48 -9.45
C ALA A 529 -32.41 -5.98 -8.02
N SER A 530 -31.31 -6.67 -7.74
CA SER A 530 -30.91 -7.12 -6.40
C SER A 530 -30.04 -6.12 -5.65
N ALA A 531 -29.67 -4.98 -6.26
CA ALA A 531 -28.85 -3.96 -5.64
C ALA A 531 -29.56 -3.39 -4.39
N ARG A 532 -28.87 -3.45 -3.26
CA ARG A 532 -29.36 -2.94 -1.98
C ARG A 532 -28.91 -1.51 -1.80
N ILE A 533 -29.72 -0.57 -2.29
CA ILE A 533 -29.45 0.88 -2.24
C ILE A 533 -30.63 1.59 -1.60
N TRP A 534 -30.32 2.56 -0.75
CA TRP A 534 -31.28 3.47 -0.13
C TRP A 534 -30.80 4.89 -0.29
N TRP A 535 -31.74 5.83 -0.34
CA TRP A 535 -31.42 7.24 -0.43
C TRP A 535 -32.37 8.11 0.40
N ARG A 536 -31.97 9.35 0.62
CA ARG A 536 -32.78 10.38 1.25
C ARG A 536 -33.02 11.50 0.22
N ASP A 537 -34.29 11.78 -0.06
CA ASP A 537 -34.66 12.90 -0.92
C ASP A 537 -34.96 14.13 -0.04
N GLY A 538 -33.89 14.78 0.44
CA GLY A 538 -33.93 15.94 1.34
C GLY A 538 -33.13 15.76 2.63
N LYS A 539 -32.73 16.86 3.27
CA LYS A 539 -31.82 16.87 4.44
C LYS A 539 -32.39 16.17 5.68
N ASN A 540 -33.72 16.22 5.86
CA ASN A 540 -34.40 15.69 7.04
C ASN A 540 -35.28 14.47 6.73
N SER A 541 -35.19 13.90 5.51
CA SER A 541 -35.97 12.71 5.16
C SER A 541 -35.31 11.43 5.68
N ASP A 542 -36.14 10.41 5.90
CA ASP A 542 -35.65 9.06 6.18
C ASP A 542 -35.11 8.40 4.91
N PHE A 543 -34.31 7.38 5.10
CA PHE A 543 -33.86 6.54 4.01
C PHE A 543 -35.02 5.71 3.46
N VAL A 544 -35.20 5.74 2.13
CA VAL A 544 -36.14 4.89 1.41
C VAL A 544 -35.37 4.07 0.36
N ALA A 545 -35.93 2.95 -0.05
CA ALA A 545 -35.31 2.12 -1.07
C ALA A 545 -35.09 2.90 -2.37
N PHE A 546 -33.91 2.78 -2.95
CA PHE A 546 -33.56 3.39 -4.22
C PHE A 546 -33.54 2.30 -5.31
N ASP A 547 -34.56 2.30 -6.14
CA ASP A 547 -34.77 1.33 -7.20
C ASP A 547 -34.62 1.95 -8.60
N ARG A 548 -34.92 1.17 -9.63
CA ARG A 548 -34.87 1.63 -11.04
C ARG A 548 -35.82 2.81 -11.29
N SER A 549 -36.96 2.89 -10.59
CA SER A 549 -37.88 4.02 -10.76
C SER A 549 -37.31 5.30 -10.15
N SER A 550 -36.70 5.21 -8.98
CA SER A 550 -35.97 6.29 -8.30
C SER A 550 -34.80 6.79 -9.14
N ALA A 551 -34.03 5.88 -9.73
CA ALA A 551 -32.93 6.21 -10.63
C ALA A 551 -33.40 6.98 -11.88
N ARG A 552 -34.55 6.60 -12.47
CA ARG A 552 -35.14 7.32 -13.60
C ARG A 552 -35.55 8.75 -13.21
N VAL A 553 -36.20 8.92 -12.06
CA VAL A 553 -36.58 10.25 -11.56
C VAL A 553 -35.35 11.12 -11.33
N LEU A 554 -34.29 10.55 -10.77
CA LEU A 554 -33.04 11.27 -10.56
C LEU A 554 -32.38 11.69 -11.89
N ARG A 555 -32.34 10.81 -12.91
CA ARG A 555 -31.85 11.16 -14.25
C ARG A 555 -32.66 12.28 -14.89
N GLU A 556 -33.99 12.27 -14.72
CA GLU A 556 -34.85 13.35 -15.23
C GLU A 556 -34.49 14.69 -14.57
N ARG A 557 -34.15 14.74 -13.28
CA ARG A 557 -33.64 15.94 -12.59
C ARG A 557 -32.29 16.40 -13.18
N PHE A 558 -31.35 15.49 -13.43
CA PHE A 558 -30.09 15.83 -14.10
C PHE A 558 -30.32 16.44 -15.50
N ARG A 559 -31.25 15.87 -16.28
CA ARG A 559 -31.61 16.35 -17.60
C ARG A 559 -32.26 17.72 -17.52
N ALA A 560 -33.18 17.93 -16.60
CA ALA A 560 -33.86 19.23 -16.41
C ALA A 560 -32.87 20.36 -16.08
N ASN A 561 -31.77 20.02 -15.41
CA ASN A 561 -30.72 20.97 -15.01
C ASN A 561 -29.51 21.00 -15.99
N ASN A 562 -29.64 20.38 -17.18
CA ASN A 562 -28.56 20.27 -18.18
C ASN A 562 -27.26 19.66 -17.65
N ARG A 563 -27.34 18.72 -16.69
CA ARG A 563 -26.19 18.07 -16.01
C ARG A 563 -26.09 16.57 -16.31
N GLU A 564 -26.79 16.05 -17.30
CA GLU A 564 -26.78 14.64 -17.65
C GLU A 564 -25.33 14.17 -17.97
N HIS A 565 -24.50 15.01 -18.58
CA HIS A 565 -23.11 14.74 -18.93
C HIS A 565 -22.17 14.41 -17.74
N VAL A 566 -22.57 14.71 -16.49
CA VAL A 566 -21.74 14.38 -15.31
C VAL A 566 -22.04 12.99 -14.75
N ILE A 567 -23.05 12.32 -15.27
CA ILE A 567 -23.46 10.98 -14.82
C ILE A 567 -23.29 9.90 -15.90
N ASP A 568 -23.04 10.27 -17.13
CA ASP A 568 -22.67 9.37 -18.23
C ASP A 568 -21.15 9.22 -18.28
#